data_8ddf1f109588a1919b2de10c6f82904a
#
_entry.id   8ddf1f109588a1919b2de10c6f82904a
#
_cell.length_a   1.000
_cell.length_b   1.000
_cell.length_c   1.000
_cell.angle_alpha   90.00
_cell.angle_beta   90.00
_cell.angle_gamma   90.00
#
_symmetry.space_group_name_H-M   'P 1'
#
loop_
_entity.id
_entity.type
_entity.pdbx_description
1 polymer ?
#
loop_
_entity_poly.entity_id
_entity_poly.type
_entity_poly.pdbx_seq_one_letter_code
_entity_poly.pdbx_strand_id
1 'polypeptide(L)'
;MLLLVRKGRMKAYEDVRRDMKINKGIAVAVAVAALSIVGLAACGNSNAASGTTDTKADKGLDVIGNTITYDPNHLVNDGKPIQLEYWSWGSKGTDPVYKMIESYTKTYPNVTIKTVNVSWDDYWTKLPLALKGKNGPAVFNIHNSYDALIRPYAADYDIDTKSLESDYSTASVHEDENGKVKYIDSVINTGNIYYNKTLWSEAGLTDADIPTTWDEFIQVAQKLTKTDGSKMTQAGFNFNGDAYSAIYQGLNYQKGELLFSEDGKKANYNNDVTKENMQFLKDLYDKYKVGSVDFGNDYTQSFGNGQSAMIYAWGHMEGTLKEKYPDIDYGVFATPTFSEDTPFAYDRYNGESTPGVNKNQSKEQQAVAQDFIKYLLANDDYIREAVSELNSFPAKTS
;
A
#
# COMPACT_ATOMS: atom_id res chain seq x y z
N MET A 1 1.20 -24.67 5.49
CA MET A 1 1.85 -23.48 6.04
C MET A 1 1.10 -22.19 5.73
N LEU A 2 0.58 -22.00 4.51
CA LEU A 2 -0.51 -21.03 4.29
C LEU A 2 -1.63 -21.15 5.35
N LEU A 3 -1.91 -22.36 5.82
CA LEU A 3 -2.88 -22.63 6.90
C LEU A 3 -2.48 -22.05 8.25
N LEU A 4 -1.20 -21.93 8.58
CA LEU A 4 -0.74 -21.39 9.88
C LEU A 4 -0.77 -19.85 9.88
N VAL A 5 -0.37 -19.22 8.79
CA VAL A 5 -0.48 -17.76 8.62
C VAL A 5 -1.96 -17.33 8.58
N ARG A 6 -2.81 -18.12 7.92
CA ARG A 6 -4.27 -17.89 7.91
C ARG A 6 -4.94 -18.20 9.25
N LYS A 7 -4.49 -19.24 9.98
CA LYS A 7 -4.95 -19.49 11.36
C LYS A 7 -4.54 -18.36 12.30
N GLY A 8 -3.38 -17.78 12.13
CA GLY A 8 -2.98 -16.55 12.84
C GLY A 8 -3.89 -15.37 12.52
N ARG A 9 -4.25 -15.15 11.24
CA ARG A 9 -5.19 -14.09 10.81
C ARG A 9 -6.62 -14.33 11.29
N MET A 10 -7.12 -15.56 11.20
CA MET A 10 -8.43 -15.92 11.74
C MET A 10 -8.47 -15.78 13.25
N LYS A 11 -7.39 -16.16 13.95
CA LYS A 11 -7.29 -16.00 15.41
C LYS A 11 -7.21 -14.52 15.79
N ALA A 12 -6.44 -13.71 15.08
CA ALA A 12 -6.42 -12.26 15.30
C ALA A 12 -7.78 -11.62 15.02
N TYR A 13 -8.49 -12.06 13.97
CA TYR A 13 -9.86 -11.64 13.67
C TYR A 13 -10.86 -12.06 14.76
N GLU A 14 -10.78 -13.30 15.25
CA GLU A 14 -11.63 -13.78 16.35
C GLU A 14 -11.26 -13.13 17.69
N ASP A 15 -9.98 -12.86 17.93
CA ASP A 15 -9.52 -12.17 19.15
C ASP A 15 -9.98 -10.72 19.15
N VAL A 16 -9.87 -9.99 18.04
CA VAL A 16 -10.42 -8.63 17.86
C VAL A 16 -11.94 -8.63 18.03
N ARG A 17 -12.64 -9.62 17.48
CA ARG A 17 -14.09 -9.76 17.64
C ARG A 17 -14.51 -10.11 19.07
N ARG A 18 -13.69 -10.86 19.79
CA ARG A 18 -13.92 -11.21 21.21
C ARG A 18 -13.65 -10.03 22.12
N ASP A 19 -12.58 -9.27 21.88
CA ASP A 19 -12.21 -8.09 22.65
C ASP A 19 -13.22 -6.95 22.46
N MET A 20 -13.81 -6.80 21.27
CA MET A 20 -14.91 -5.86 21.03
C MET A 20 -16.20 -6.20 21.79
N LYS A 21 -16.47 -7.49 22.10
CA LYS A 21 -17.62 -7.89 22.90
C LYS A 21 -17.45 -7.66 24.42
N ILE A 22 -16.21 -7.51 24.88
CA ILE A 22 -15.90 -7.37 26.32
C ILE A 22 -15.87 -5.90 26.78
N ASN A 23 -15.69 -4.92 25.87
CA ASN A 23 -15.43 -3.52 26.23
C ASN A 23 -16.65 -2.56 26.13
N LYS A 24 -17.82 -2.98 26.60
CA LYS A 24 -18.96 -2.05 26.81
C LYS A 24 -18.94 -1.31 28.16
N GLY A 25 -17.80 -1.11 28.77
CA GLY A 25 -17.80 -0.43 30.06
C GLY A 25 -16.46 -0.04 30.64
N ILE A 26 -15.69 0.82 30.00
CA ILE A 26 -14.63 1.58 30.70
C ILE A 26 -14.31 2.85 29.90
N ALA A 27 -14.60 4.01 30.50
CA ALA A 27 -14.11 5.31 30.04
C ALA A 27 -12.63 5.44 30.41
N VAL A 28 -11.78 5.82 29.45
CA VAL A 28 -10.33 5.93 29.67
C VAL A 28 -9.96 7.37 29.99
N ALA A 29 -9.34 7.54 31.14
CA ALA A 29 -8.58 8.74 31.48
C ALA A 29 -7.13 8.57 31.02
N VAL A 30 -6.64 9.51 30.21
CA VAL A 30 -5.25 9.56 29.76
C VAL A 30 -4.41 10.26 30.82
N ALA A 31 -3.41 9.58 31.36
CA ALA A 31 -2.34 10.17 32.19
C ALA A 31 -1.00 10.03 31.46
N VAL A 32 -0.40 11.16 31.13
CA VAL A 32 0.98 11.26 30.62
C VAL A 32 1.93 11.23 31.81
N ALA A 33 2.88 10.30 31.82
CA ALA A 33 4.03 10.34 32.72
C ALA A 33 5.32 10.22 31.94
N ALA A 34 6.09 11.31 31.94
CA ALA A 34 7.47 11.35 31.47
C ALA A 34 8.38 10.84 32.60
N LEU A 35 9.30 9.91 32.28
CA LEU A 35 10.41 9.56 33.15
C LEU A 35 11.69 9.43 32.35
N SER A 36 12.59 10.36 32.60
CA SER A 36 14.00 10.36 32.23
C SER A 36 14.78 9.47 33.19
N ILE A 37 15.62 8.58 32.68
CA ILE A 37 16.70 7.98 33.49
C ILE A 37 17.99 7.91 32.66
N VAL A 38 19.03 8.47 33.26
CA VAL A 38 20.42 8.56 32.81
C VAL A 38 21.21 7.31 33.25
N GLY A 39 22.03 6.80 32.34
CA GLY A 39 23.39 6.31 32.61
C GLY A 39 23.58 4.92 33.19
N LEU A 40 24.37 4.12 32.52
CA LEU A 40 25.74 3.74 32.97
C LEU A 40 26.31 2.64 32.05
N ALA A 41 27.54 2.85 31.65
CA ALA A 41 28.36 1.93 30.88
C ALA A 41 28.79 0.73 31.68
N ALA A 42 28.87 -0.44 31.05
CA ALA A 42 29.75 -1.53 31.50
C ALA A 42 30.28 -2.33 30.31
N CYS A 43 31.59 -2.34 30.15
CA CYS A 43 32.35 -3.18 29.23
C CYS A 43 32.20 -4.65 29.57
N GLY A 44 32.06 -5.49 28.56
CA GLY A 44 32.16 -6.93 28.67
C GLY A 44 32.61 -7.53 27.34
N ASN A 45 33.87 -7.92 27.31
CA ASN A 45 34.58 -8.50 26.16
C ASN A 45 34.28 -9.99 26.06
N SER A 46 33.89 -10.51 24.87
CA SER A 46 34.18 -11.90 24.54
C SER A 46 34.24 -12.08 23.02
N ASN A 47 35.43 -12.52 22.59
CA ASN A 47 35.81 -12.89 21.24
C ASN A 47 35.02 -14.06 20.67
N ALA A 48 34.60 -13.95 19.40
CA ALA A 48 34.64 -15.06 18.46
C ALA A 48 34.90 -14.50 17.07
N ALA A 49 36.08 -14.82 16.54
CA ALA A 49 36.55 -14.42 15.23
C ALA A 49 35.89 -15.25 14.12
N SER A 50 35.36 -14.56 13.11
CA SER A 50 35.34 -15.06 11.74
C SER A 50 35.70 -13.87 10.86
N GLY A 51 36.91 -13.92 10.27
CA GLY A 51 37.49 -12.81 9.56
C GLY A 51 36.90 -12.66 8.15
N THR A 52 36.27 -11.53 7.92
CA THR A 52 36.31 -10.82 6.64
C THR A 52 36.83 -9.43 6.98
N THR A 53 37.98 -9.08 6.42
CA THR A 53 38.54 -7.73 6.54
C THR A 53 37.71 -6.77 5.71
N ASP A 54 36.60 -6.28 6.29
CA ASP A 54 35.89 -5.11 5.78
C ASP A 54 36.77 -3.89 6.06
N THR A 55 37.43 -3.42 5.04
CA THR A 55 38.11 -2.11 5.08
C THR A 55 37.01 -1.05 5.13
N LYS A 56 36.62 -0.61 6.33
CA LYS A 56 35.68 0.49 6.52
C LYS A 56 36.26 1.77 5.92
N ALA A 57 35.58 2.34 4.93
CA ALA A 57 35.81 3.74 4.62
C ALA A 57 35.03 4.54 5.68
N ASP A 58 35.69 5.03 6.70
CA ASP A 58 35.07 5.89 7.71
C ASP A 58 34.65 7.21 7.04
N LYS A 59 33.35 7.34 6.78
CA LYS A 59 32.72 8.53 6.20
C LYS A 59 32.17 9.44 7.28
N GLY A 60 32.29 9.05 8.55
CA GLY A 60 31.74 9.79 9.68
C GLY A 60 30.21 9.90 9.66
N LEU A 61 29.51 8.96 9.01
CA LEU A 61 28.08 8.94 8.94
C LEU A 61 27.50 8.08 10.06
N ASP A 62 26.34 8.48 10.58
CA ASP A 62 25.65 7.74 11.61
C ASP A 62 25.02 6.45 11.04
N VAL A 63 24.97 5.41 11.87
CA VAL A 63 24.17 4.20 11.60
C VAL A 63 22.70 4.56 11.66
N ILE A 64 21.93 4.14 10.66
CA ILE A 64 20.51 4.39 10.57
C ILE A 64 19.69 3.12 10.82
N GLY A 65 18.40 3.29 11.15
CA GLY A 65 17.43 2.22 11.35
C GLY A 65 17.26 1.78 12.80
N ASN A 66 16.36 0.83 12.99
CA ASN A 66 15.97 0.30 14.29
C ASN A 66 16.46 -1.14 14.46
N THR A 67 15.60 -2.16 14.25
CA THR A 67 16.04 -3.57 14.25
C THR A 67 16.79 -3.89 12.97
N ILE A 68 16.28 -3.40 11.81
CA ILE A 68 17.04 -3.35 10.56
C ILE A 68 17.95 -2.14 10.62
N THR A 69 19.25 -2.37 10.83
CA THR A 69 20.26 -1.29 10.88
C THR A 69 21.09 -1.26 9.61
N TYR A 70 21.50 -0.07 9.22
CA TYR A 70 22.38 0.16 8.09
C TYR A 70 23.54 1.09 8.49
N ASP A 71 24.78 0.60 8.39
CA ASP A 71 25.99 1.40 8.62
C ASP A 71 26.50 1.94 7.26
N PRO A 72 26.37 3.24 6.97
CA PRO A 72 26.78 3.80 5.68
C PRO A 72 28.31 3.89 5.50
N ASN A 73 29.10 3.52 6.52
CA ASN A 73 30.55 3.62 6.50
C ASN A 73 31.27 2.40 5.87
N HIS A 74 30.54 1.41 5.37
CA HIS A 74 31.15 0.29 4.65
C HIS A 74 31.41 0.62 3.17
N LEU A 75 32.25 -0.22 2.52
CA LEU A 75 32.47 -0.14 1.08
C LEU A 75 31.48 -1.00 0.33
N VAL A 76 30.77 -0.39 -0.61
CA VAL A 76 29.89 -1.11 -1.55
C VAL A 76 30.74 -1.51 -2.77
N ASN A 77 30.65 -2.79 -3.18
CA ASN A 77 31.39 -3.36 -4.30
C ASN A 77 32.92 -3.17 -4.18
N ASP A 78 33.48 -3.26 -2.98
CA ASP A 78 34.90 -2.99 -2.68
C ASP A 78 35.37 -1.60 -3.19
N GLY A 79 34.47 -0.63 -3.31
CA GLY A 79 34.75 0.68 -3.89
C GLY A 79 34.91 0.69 -5.41
N LYS A 80 34.74 -0.46 -6.10
CA LYS A 80 34.85 -0.55 -7.56
C LYS A 80 33.56 -0.01 -8.23
N PRO A 81 33.68 0.63 -9.41
CA PRO A 81 32.54 1.10 -10.16
C PRO A 81 31.58 -0.04 -10.49
N ILE A 82 30.28 0.20 -10.28
CA ILE A 82 29.22 -0.73 -10.64
C ILE A 82 27.98 0.03 -11.10
N GLN A 83 27.28 -0.52 -12.11
CA GLN A 83 26.04 0.02 -12.59
C GLN A 83 24.91 -0.99 -12.40
N LEU A 84 23.78 -0.50 -11.90
CA LEU A 84 22.51 -1.20 -11.82
C LEU A 84 21.45 -0.47 -12.67
N GLU A 85 20.37 -1.18 -12.98
CA GLU A 85 19.13 -0.61 -13.47
C GLU A 85 18.02 -0.82 -12.47
N TYR A 86 17.20 0.23 -12.24
CA TYR A 86 15.93 0.17 -11.52
C TYR A 86 14.77 0.41 -12.47
N TRP A 87 13.85 -0.55 -12.57
CA TRP A 87 12.63 -0.43 -13.35
C TRP A 87 11.43 -0.16 -12.46
N SER A 88 10.62 0.83 -12.86
CA SER A 88 9.40 1.22 -12.18
C SER A 88 8.33 1.70 -13.15
N TRP A 89 7.06 1.59 -12.76
CA TRP A 89 5.96 2.28 -13.45
C TRP A 89 5.78 3.72 -12.93
N GLY A 90 6.30 4.02 -11.76
CA GLY A 90 6.34 5.38 -11.20
C GLY A 90 7.48 6.20 -11.78
N SER A 91 7.43 7.50 -11.55
CA SER A 91 8.45 8.47 -11.95
C SER A 91 8.95 9.25 -10.73
N LYS A 92 9.92 10.15 -10.95
CA LYS A 92 10.34 11.07 -9.89
C LYS A 92 9.14 11.91 -9.42
N GLY A 93 8.82 11.86 -8.13
CA GLY A 93 7.67 12.53 -7.52
C GLY A 93 6.40 11.65 -7.41
N THR A 94 6.46 10.40 -7.89
CA THR A 94 5.38 9.40 -7.73
C THR A 94 5.89 8.03 -7.31
N ASP A 95 7.20 7.89 -7.12
CA ASP A 95 7.86 6.68 -6.63
C ASP A 95 8.97 7.07 -5.66
N PRO A 96 8.83 6.78 -4.36
CA PRO A 96 9.76 7.18 -3.31
C PRO A 96 11.18 6.63 -3.50
N VAL A 97 11.34 5.54 -4.25
CA VAL A 97 12.63 4.92 -4.52
C VAL A 97 13.58 5.84 -5.30
N TYR A 98 13.06 6.72 -6.15
CA TYR A 98 13.91 7.68 -6.91
C TYR A 98 14.73 8.58 -5.99
N LYS A 99 14.11 9.09 -4.94
CA LYS A 99 14.79 9.94 -3.95
C LYS A 99 15.83 9.17 -3.15
N MET A 100 15.51 7.92 -2.85
CA MET A 100 16.47 7.04 -2.17
C MET A 100 17.64 6.66 -3.05
N ILE A 101 17.46 6.48 -4.35
CA ILE A 101 18.54 6.29 -5.32
C ILE A 101 19.48 7.51 -5.31
N GLU A 102 18.94 8.73 -5.33
CA GLU A 102 19.75 9.96 -5.27
C GLU A 102 20.59 10.03 -3.98
N SER A 103 20.00 9.71 -2.84
CA SER A 103 20.67 9.70 -1.55
C SER A 103 21.73 8.60 -1.46
N TYR A 104 21.40 7.38 -1.87
CA TYR A 104 22.31 6.24 -1.87
C TYR A 104 23.54 6.45 -2.76
N THR A 105 23.32 6.90 -4.00
CA THR A 105 24.44 7.14 -4.96
C THR A 105 25.31 8.33 -4.57
N LYS A 106 24.78 9.30 -3.82
CA LYS A 106 25.56 10.36 -3.19
C LYS A 106 26.49 9.81 -2.11
N THR A 107 26.02 8.84 -1.32
CA THR A 107 26.83 8.17 -0.29
C THR A 107 27.87 7.23 -0.89
N TYR A 108 27.54 6.59 -2.02
CA TYR A 108 28.39 5.63 -2.74
C TYR A 108 28.62 6.06 -4.20
N PRO A 109 29.55 7.01 -4.47
CA PRO A 109 29.79 7.56 -5.80
C PRO A 109 30.28 6.53 -6.84
N ASN A 110 30.78 5.37 -6.38
CA ASN A 110 31.15 4.24 -7.24
C ASN A 110 29.95 3.44 -7.75
N VAL A 111 28.75 3.67 -7.21
CA VAL A 111 27.50 3.02 -7.63
C VAL A 111 26.68 3.97 -8.51
N THR A 112 26.25 3.47 -9.66
CA THR A 112 25.28 4.15 -10.54
C THR A 112 24.02 3.31 -10.62
N ILE A 113 22.85 3.90 -10.33
CA ILE A 113 21.55 3.26 -10.51
C ILE A 113 20.78 4.02 -11.57
N LYS A 114 20.70 3.44 -12.77
CA LYS A 114 19.92 4.00 -13.88
C LYS A 114 18.45 3.67 -13.72
N THR A 115 17.59 4.67 -13.76
CA THR A 115 16.14 4.50 -13.65
C THR A 115 15.49 4.34 -15.02
N VAL A 116 14.55 3.40 -15.14
CA VAL A 116 13.76 3.16 -16.36
C VAL A 116 12.29 3.19 -15.96
N ASN A 117 11.57 4.18 -16.50
CA ASN A 117 10.11 4.28 -16.33
C ASN A 117 9.43 3.52 -17.47
N VAL A 118 8.46 2.66 -17.09
CA VAL A 118 7.61 1.90 -18.03
C VAL A 118 6.17 2.11 -17.59
N SER A 119 5.25 2.41 -18.53
CA SER A 119 3.84 2.58 -18.21
C SER A 119 3.28 1.35 -17.47
N TRP A 120 2.30 1.53 -16.58
CA TRP A 120 1.69 0.45 -15.81
C TRP A 120 1.26 -0.73 -16.70
N ASP A 121 0.54 -0.46 -17.79
CA ASP A 121 0.01 -1.52 -18.68
C ASP A 121 1.11 -2.31 -19.36
N ASP A 122 2.19 -1.65 -19.76
CA ASP A 122 3.34 -2.28 -20.42
C ASP A 122 4.27 -3.00 -19.44
N TYR A 123 4.33 -2.53 -18.20
CA TYR A 123 5.30 -3.00 -17.22
C TYR A 123 5.17 -4.52 -16.96
N TRP A 124 3.97 -4.99 -16.75
CA TRP A 124 3.69 -6.39 -16.44
C TRP A 124 3.88 -7.35 -17.62
N THR A 125 3.93 -6.82 -18.82
CA THR A 125 4.28 -7.56 -20.03
C THR A 125 5.78 -7.57 -20.28
N LYS A 126 6.44 -6.43 -20.10
CA LYS A 126 7.87 -6.23 -20.41
C LYS A 126 8.79 -6.76 -19.31
N LEU A 127 8.46 -6.52 -18.05
CA LEU A 127 9.31 -6.87 -16.92
C LEU A 127 9.64 -8.38 -16.85
N PRO A 128 8.69 -9.33 -16.92
CA PRO A 128 9.00 -10.76 -16.84
C PRO A 128 9.95 -11.22 -17.94
N LEU A 129 9.89 -10.59 -19.11
CA LEU A 129 10.80 -10.88 -20.23
C LEU A 129 12.21 -10.37 -19.94
N ALA A 130 12.32 -9.15 -19.40
CA ALA A 130 13.60 -8.55 -19.03
C ALA A 130 14.28 -9.31 -17.89
N LEU A 131 13.51 -9.75 -16.88
CA LEU A 131 14.03 -10.47 -15.71
C LEU A 131 14.61 -11.87 -16.03
N LYS A 132 14.22 -12.48 -17.16
CA LYS A 132 14.77 -13.77 -17.60
C LYS A 132 16.23 -13.69 -18.04
N GLY A 133 16.63 -12.53 -18.54
CA GLY A 133 17.96 -12.31 -19.10
C GLY A 133 18.93 -11.68 -18.11
N LYS A 134 20.25 -11.77 -18.43
CA LYS A 134 21.30 -11.12 -17.65
C LYS A 134 21.38 -9.59 -17.83
N ASN A 135 20.66 -9.05 -18.81
CA ASN A 135 20.65 -7.62 -19.16
C ASN A 135 19.38 -6.91 -18.66
N GLY A 136 18.58 -7.57 -17.83
CA GLY A 136 17.41 -6.96 -17.22
C GLY A 136 17.77 -6.07 -16.03
N PRO A 137 16.78 -5.42 -15.40
CA PRO A 137 17.03 -4.60 -14.20
C PRO A 137 17.56 -5.46 -13.06
N ALA A 138 18.47 -4.88 -12.26
CA ALA A 138 18.96 -5.50 -11.03
C ALA A 138 17.96 -5.28 -9.88
N VAL A 139 17.27 -4.15 -9.89
CA VAL A 139 16.22 -3.76 -8.95
C VAL A 139 14.97 -3.41 -9.74
N PHE A 140 13.81 -3.84 -9.27
CA PHE A 140 12.56 -3.60 -9.98
C PHE A 140 11.40 -3.45 -8.99
N ASN A 141 10.49 -2.54 -9.31
CA ASN A 141 9.33 -2.32 -8.46
C ASN A 141 8.34 -3.50 -8.55
N ILE A 142 7.71 -3.84 -7.45
CA ILE A 142 6.75 -4.94 -7.33
C ILE A 142 5.40 -4.38 -6.88
N HIS A 143 4.32 -4.96 -7.40
CA HIS A 143 2.99 -4.77 -6.89
C HIS A 143 2.39 -6.13 -6.52
N ASN A 144 1.78 -6.23 -5.36
CA ASN A 144 1.26 -7.48 -4.80
C ASN A 144 0.22 -8.19 -5.71
N SER A 145 -0.51 -7.43 -6.54
CA SER A 145 -1.45 -7.97 -7.52
C SER A 145 -0.78 -8.84 -8.60
N TYR A 146 0.53 -8.67 -8.82
CA TYR A 146 1.31 -9.40 -9.82
C TYR A 146 2.35 -10.34 -9.20
N ASP A 147 2.21 -10.63 -7.90
CA ASP A 147 3.14 -11.48 -7.15
C ASP A 147 3.44 -12.80 -7.87
N ALA A 148 2.42 -13.54 -8.25
CA ALA A 148 2.58 -14.85 -8.91
C ALA A 148 3.40 -14.78 -10.22
N LEU A 149 3.32 -13.66 -10.93
CA LEU A 149 4.06 -13.42 -12.17
C LEU A 149 5.53 -13.09 -11.91
N ILE A 150 5.83 -12.34 -10.85
CA ILE A 150 7.13 -11.70 -10.59
C ILE A 150 7.97 -12.44 -9.56
N ARG A 151 7.36 -13.00 -8.50
CA ARG A 151 8.04 -13.76 -7.43
C ARG A 151 9.07 -14.80 -7.93
N PRO A 152 8.84 -15.53 -9.05
CA PRO A 152 9.83 -16.49 -9.56
C PRO A 152 11.18 -15.88 -9.97
N TYR A 153 11.26 -14.57 -10.19
CA TYR A 153 12.47 -13.87 -10.62
C TYR A 153 13.15 -13.11 -9.50
N ALA A 154 12.46 -12.86 -8.38
CA ALA A 154 12.99 -12.15 -7.25
C ALA A 154 13.89 -13.07 -6.38
N ALA A 155 15.05 -12.55 -5.97
CA ALA A 155 15.89 -13.14 -4.94
C ALA A 155 15.26 -12.95 -3.56
N ASP A 156 15.58 -13.83 -2.62
CA ASP A 156 15.24 -13.62 -1.22
C ASP A 156 16.04 -12.40 -0.69
N TYR A 157 15.43 -11.62 0.18
CA TYR A 157 16.15 -10.54 0.84
C TYR A 157 17.24 -11.09 1.75
N ASP A 158 18.40 -10.46 1.71
CA ASP A 158 19.53 -10.72 2.62
C ASP A 158 19.36 -9.90 3.92
N ILE A 159 18.19 -10.08 4.53
CA ILE A 159 17.79 -9.46 5.80
C ILE A 159 17.10 -10.54 6.63
N ASP A 160 17.44 -10.58 7.91
CA ASP A 160 16.79 -11.52 8.83
C ASP A 160 15.27 -11.28 8.88
N THR A 161 14.50 -12.33 8.68
CA THR A 161 13.03 -12.25 8.62
C THR A 161 12.42 -11.72 9.92
N LYS A 162 13.00 -12.06 11.09
CA LYS A 162 12.51 -11.54 12.38
C LYS A 162 12.75 -10.03 12.52
N SER A 163 13.86 -9.54 11.97
CA SER A 163 14.11 -8.12 11.93
C SER A 163 13.13 -7.38 11.00
N LEU A 164 12.77 -8.00 9.87
CA LEU A 164 11.70 -7.50 9.00
C LEU A 164 10.35 -7.47 9.72
N GLU A 165 9.98 -8.54 10.40
CA GLU A 165 8.71 -8.63 11.17
C GLU A 165 8.66 -7.66 12.34
N SER A 166 9.82 -7.37 12.97
CA SER A 166 9.90 -6.39 14.06
C SER A 166 9.64 -4.97 13.59
N ASP A 167 10.21 -4.61 12.43
CA ASP A 167 10.16 -3.23 11.92
C ASP A 167 8.96 -2.98 10.99
N TYR A 168 8.38 -4.04 10.39
CA TYR A 168 7.31 -3.92 9.40
C TYR A 168 6.15 -4.87 9.66
N SER A 169 4.96 -4.33 9.90
CA SER A 169 3.73 -5.11 10.14
C SER A 169 3.30 -5.99 8.97
N THR A 170 3.82 -5.72 7.76
CA THR A 170 3.49 -6.43 6.53
C THR A 170 4.47 -7.55 6.18
N ALA A 171 5.56 -7.71 6.89
CA ALA A 171 6.62 -8.66 6.55
C ALA A 171 6.11 -10.11 6.47
N SER A 172 5.34 -10.56 7.47
CA SER A 172 4.78 -11.91 7.52
C SER A 172 3.75 -12.22 6.40
N VAL A 173 3.23 -11.18 5.74
CA VAL A 173 2.28 -11.34 4.62
C VAL A 173 2.94 -11.99 3.41
N HIS A 174 4.23 -11.71 3.23
CA HIS A 174 4.99 -12.07 2.04
C HIS A 174 6.01 -13.19 2.27
N GLU A 175 6.03 -13.80 3.45
CA GLU A 175 6.83 -14.99 3.72
C GLU A 175 6.41 -16.16 2.82
N ASP A 176 7.41 -16.85 2.28
CA ASP A 176 7.22 -18.13 1.60
C ASP A 176 7.15 -19.31 2.60
N GLU A 177 7.01 -20.53 2.08
CA GLU A 177 6.95 -21.74 2.89
C GLU A 177 8.24 -22.05 3.67
N ASN A 178 9.36 -21.41 3.32
CA ASN A 178 10.66 -21.55 3.97
C ASN A 178 10.97 -20.37 4.91
N GLY A 179 10.01 -19.49 5.16
CA GLY A 179 10.18 -18.29 5.97
C GLY A 179 11.06 -17.22 5.30
N LYS A 180 11.12 -17.19 3.95
CA LYS A 180 11.89 -16.22 3.19
C LYS A 180 11.00 -15.14 2.60
N VAL A 181 11.54 -13.93 2.57
CA VAL A 181 10.88 -12.73 2.07
C VAL A 181 11.63 -12.20 0.84
N LYS A 182 10.90 -11.85 -0.21
CA LYS A 182 11.45 -11.30 -1.47
C LYS A 182 11.09 -9.83 -1.67
N TYR A 183 10.09 -9.37 -0.97
CA TYR A 183 9.62 -8.00 -0.85
C TYR A 183 8.63 -7.91 0.31
N ILE A 184 8.38 -6.72 0.79
CA ILE A 184 7.32 -6.43 1.76
C ILE A 184 6.49 -5.26 1.23
N ASP A 185 5.38 -4.93 1.85
CA ASP A 185 4.70 -3.68 1.56
C ASP A 185 5.22 -2.59 2.51
N SER A 186 5.70 -1.51 1.96
CA SER A 186 6.24 -0.36 2.71
C SER A 186 5.14 0.51 3.30
N VAL A 187 4.02 0.59 2.58
CA VAL A 187 2.80 1.30 2.99
C VAL A 187 1.57 0.49 2.63
N ILE A 188 0.46 0.78 3.30
CA ILE A 188 -0.84 0.16 3.06
C ILE A 188 -1.79 1.25 2.60
N ASN A 189 -2.45 1.02 1.48
CA ASN A 189 -3.47 1.89 0.93
C ASN A 189 -4.86 1.32 1.18
N THR A 190 -5.86 2.18 1.34
CA THR A 190 -7.27 1.80 1.45
C THR A 190 -8.13 2.71 0.61
N GLY A 191 -9.26 2.21 0.15
CA GLY A 191 -10.23 3.00 -0.56
C GLY A 191 -11.10 3.80 0.40
N ASN A 192 -11.47 4.99 -0.03
CA ASN A 192 -12.33 5.92 0.68
C ASN A 192 -13.31 6.57 -0.29
N ILE A 193 -14.32 7.24 0.25
CA ILE A 193 -15.23 8.05 -0.54
C ILE A 193 -14.69 9.47 -0.57
N TYR A 194 -14.37 9.96 -1.77
CA TYR A 194 -14.07 11.35 -2.05
C TYR A 194 -15.34 12.08 -2.43
N TYR A 195 -15.59 13.27 -1.88
CA TYR A 195 -16.75 14.09 -2.20
C TYR A 195 -16.37 15.53 -2.56
N ASN A 196 -17.04 16.10 -3.54
CA ASN A 196 -16.88 17.48 -3.96
C ASN A 196 -17.66 18.41 -3.02
N LYS A 197 -16.96 19.21 -2.22
CA LYS A 197 -17.56 20.10 -1.22
C LYS A 197 -18.44 21.18 -1.82
N THR A 198 -18.12 21.66 -3.02
CA THR A 198 -18.95 22.64 -3.72
C THR A 198 -20.31 22.04 -4.06
N LEU A 199 -20.33 20.86 -4.69
CA LEU A 199 -21.59 20.16 -5.05
C LEU A 199 -22.37 19.72 -3.80
N TRP A 200 -21.64 19.34 -2.74
CA TRP A 200 -22.20 19.00 -1.43
C TRP A 200 -22.96 20.20 -0.82
N SER A 201 -22.30 21.35 -0.76
CA SER A 201 -22.89 22.59 -0.25
C SER A 201 -24.07 23.08 -1.11
N GLU A 202 -23.96 23.00 -2.44
CA GLU A 202 -25.06 23.34 -3.36
C GLU A 202 -26.31 22.48 -3.14
N ALA A 203 -26.14 21.23 -2.72
CA ALA A 203 -27.23 20.34 -2.36
C ALA A 203 -27.78 20.60 -0.94
N GLY A 204 -27.23 21.59 -0.22
CA GLY A 204 -27.63 21.91 1.16
C GLY A 204 -27.20 20.85 2.17
N LEU A 205 -26.10 20.15 1.89
CA LEU A 205 -25.49 19.17 2.77
C LEU A 205 -24.36 19.82 3.59
N THR A 206 -24.13 19.29 4.78
CA THR A 206 -23.12 19.72 5.75
C THR A 206 -22.27 18.53 6.23
N ASP A 207 -21.29 18.73 7.08
CA ASP A 207 -20.49 17.65 7.67
C ASP A 207 -21.35 16.68 8.51
N ALA A 208 -22.50 17.12 9.01
CA ALA A 208 -23.43 16.27 9.75
C ALA A 208 -24.18 15.26 8.85
N ASP A 209 -24.14 15.48 7.53
CA ASP A 209 -24.79 14.60 6.55
C ASP A 209 -23.81 13.54 5.99
N ILE A 210 -22.56 13.48 6.49
CA ILE A 210 -21.60 12.45 6.08
C ILE A 210 -22.14 11.07 6.47
N PRO A 211 -22.41 10.17 5.50
CA PRO A 211 -23.07 8.91 5.76
C PRO A 211 -22.09 7.89 6.38
N THR A 212 -22.57 7.12 7.33
CA THR A 212 -21.86 6.01 7.97
C THR A 212 -22.35 4.66 7.49
N THR A 213 -23.59 4.61 7.00
CA THR A 213 -24.21 3.40 6.46
C THR A 213 -24.50 3.53 4.96
N TRP A 214 -24.60 2.38 4.27
CA TRP A 214 -24.96 2.38 2.84
C TRP A 214 -26.39 2.92 2.59
N ASP A 215 -27.30 2.78 3.53
CA ASP A 215 -28.66 3.34 3.39
C ASP A 215 -28.65 4.87 3.43
N GLU A 216 -27.88 5.47 4.36
CA GLU A 216 -27.66 6.92 4.39
C GLU A 216 -26.91 7.39 3.15
N PHE A 217 -25.89 6.63 2.72
CA PHE A 217 -25.12 6.94 1.53
C PHE A 217 -26.00 7.02 0.27
N ILE A 218 -26.92 6.08 0.09
CA ILE A 218 -27.85 6.09 -1.03
C ILE A 218 -28.70 7.38 -1.02
N GLN A 219 -29.21 7.78 0.16
CA GLN A 219 -30.03 8.99 0.28
C GLN A 219 -29.22 10.25 -0.09
N VAL A 220 -28.00 10.35 0.40
CA VAL A 220 -27.09 11.44 0.08
C VAL A 220 -26.73 11.43 -1.42
N ALA A 221 -26.38 10.28 -1.97
CA ALA A 221 -26.04 10.15 -3.38
C ALA A 221 -27.22 10.52 -4.30
N GLN A 222 -28.45 10.13 -3.93
CA GLN A 222 -29.66 10.54 -4.66
C GLN A 222 -29.88 12.06 -4.61
N LYS A 223 -29.65 12.69 -3.47
CA LYS A 223 -29.75 14.14 -3.29
C LYS A 223 -28.73 14.90 -4.16
N LEU A 224 -27.55 14.31 -4.35
CA LEU A 224 -26.48 14.84 -5.18
C LEU A 224 -26.66 14.55 -6.67
N THR A 225 -27.55 13.64 -7.07
CA THR A 225 -27.78 13.30 -8.47
C THR A 225 -28.64 14.36 -9.16
N LYS A 226 -28.20 14.84 -10.33
CA LYS A 226 -28.97 15.80 -11.15
C LYS A 226 -29.24 15.21 -12.53
N THR A 227 -30.48 15.45 -13.04
CA THR A 227 -30.90 15.04 -14.38
C THR A 227 -31.59 16.19 -15.11
N ASP A 228 -31.49 16.18 -16.44
CA ASP A 228 -32.33 17.01 -17.32
C ASP A 228 -33.17 16.05 -18.16
N GLY A 229 -34.46 15.96 -17.82
CA GLY A 229 -35.33 14.91 -18.32
C GLY A 229 -34.78 13.51 -17.94
N SER A 230 -34.51 12.68 -18.94
CA SER A 230 -33.93 11.34 -18.74
C SER A 230 -32.39 11.33 -18.75
N LYS A 231 -31.76 12.45 -19.07
CA LYS A 231 -30.31 12.54 -19.19
C LYS A 231 -29.69 12.93 -17.85
N MET A 232 -28.76 12.11 -17.36
CA MET A 232 -27.94 12.45 -16.20
C MET A 232 -27.01 13.62 -16.55
N THR A 233 -26.96 14.64 -15.69
CA THR A 233 -26.08 15.79 -15.80
C THR A 233 -25.05 15.83 -14.69
N GLN A 234 -25.32 15.16 -13.57
CA GLN A 234 -24.40 14.97 -12.44
C GLN A 234 -24.69 13.62 -11.79
N ALA A 235 -23.66 12.79 -11.63
CA ALA A 235 -23.75 11.58 -10.83
C ALA A 235 -23.59 11.93 -9.34
N GLY A 236 -24.43 11.38 -8.50
CA GLY A 236 -24.23 11.45 -7.06
C GLY A 236 -23.06 10.59 -6.62
N PHE A 237 -22.88 9.43 -7.26
CA PHE A 237 -21.75 8.52 -7.00
C PHE A 237 -21.31 7.81 -8.27
N ASN A 238 -20.01 7.86 -8.55
CA ASN A 238 -19.38 7.15 -9.67
C ASN A 238 -18.32 6.17 -9.15
N PHE A 239 -18.43 4.91 -9.50
CA PHE A 239 -17.50 3.83 -9.21
C PHE A 239 -17.15 3.00 -10.45
N ASN A 240 -17.21 3.60 -11.64
CA ASN A 240 -16.86 2.96 -12.90
C ASN A 240 -15.35 2.62 -12.91
N GLY A 241 -14.98 1.62 -13.71
CA GLY A 241 -13.60 1.19 -13.82
C GLY A 241 -13.18 0.22 -12.71
N ASP A 242 -11.95 0.34 -12.21
CA ASP A 242 -11.36 -0.57 -11.23
C ASP A 242 -11.94 -0.42 -9.80
N ALA A 243 -12.48 0.75 -9.47
CA ALA A 243 -13.18 1.01 -8.22
C ALA A 243 -14.31 0.01 -7.96
N TYR A 244 -15.04 -0.39 -9.01
CA TYR A 244 -16.09 -1.40 -8.92
C TYR A 244 -15.61 -2.70 -8.26
N SER A 245 -14.48 -3.23 -8.69
CA SER A 245 -13.95 -4.49 -8.16
C SER A 245 -13.51 -4.38 -6.70
N ALA A 246 -12.97 -3.23 -6.31
CA ALA A 246 -12.52 -2.97 -4.95
C ALA A 246 -13.71 -2.86 -3.99
N ILE A 247 -14.72 -2.06 -4.34
CA ILE A 247 -15.95 -1.95 -3.54
C ILE A 247 -16.61 -3.33 -3.39
N TYR A 248 -16.75 -4.10 -4.48
CA TYR A 248 -17.33 -5.43 -4.43
C TYR A 248 -16.61 -6.36 -3.45
N GLN A 249 -15.27 -6.35 -3.45
CA GLN A 249 -14.48 -7.12 -2.50
C GLN A 249 -14.72 -6.65 -1.06
N GLY A 250 -14.71 -5.34 -0.82
CA GLY A 250 -14.98 -4.75 0.48
C GLY A 250 -16.36 -5.11 1.03
N LEU A 251 -17.40 -5.05 0.19
CA LEU A 251 -18.77 -5.45 0.58
C LEU A 251 -18.85 -6.92 1.04
N ASN A 252 -18.12 -7.82 0.36
CA ASN A 252 -18.07 -9.22 0.78
C ASN A 252 -17.36 -9.36 2.14
N TYR A 253 -16.24 -8.68 2.33
CA TYR A 253 -15.50 -8.70 3.60
C TYR A 253 -16.31 -8.09 4.75
N GLN A 254 -17.10 -7.05 4.53
CA GLN A 254 -18.02 -6.50 5.54
C GLN A 254 -19.03 -7.55 6.05
N LYS A 255 -19.45 -8.48 5.18
CA LYS A 255 -20.35 -9.59 5.52
C LYS A 255 -19.62 -10.86 5.99
N GLY A 256 -18.29 -10.81 6.14
CA GLY A 256 -17.46 -11.93 6.58
C GLY A 256 -17.22 -12.99 5.51
N GLU A 257 -17.53 -12.68 4.22
CA GLU A 257 -17.39 -13.62 3.11
C GLU A 257 -16.04 -13.43 2.41
N LEU A 258 -15.30 -14.53 2.27
CA LEU A 258 -14.04 -14.55 1.51
C LEU A 258 -14.29 -14.92 0.06
N LEU A 259 -13.62 -14.24 -0.87
CA LEU A 259 -13.76 -14.50 -2.32
C LEU A 259 -12.98 -15.73 -2.80
N PHE A 260 -12.18 -16.31 -1.93
CA PHE A 260 -11.48 -17.57 -2.16
C PHE A 260 -11.59 -18.46 -0.92
N SER A 261 -11.49 -19.78 -1.12
CA SER A 261 -11.35 -20.72 -0.02
C SER A 261 -10.16 -20.37 0.87
N GLU A 262 -10.16 -20.82 2.13
CA GLU A 262 -9.07 -20.54 3.09
C GLU A 262 -7.68 -20.96 2.58
N ASP A 263 -7.61 -22.01 1.76
CA ASP A 263 -6.35 -22.44 1.13
C ASP A 263 -6.02 -21.69 -0.18
N GLY A 264 -6.86 -20.74 -0.59
CA GLY A 264 -6.69 -19.91 -1.78
C GLY A 264 -6.87 -20.65 -3.13
N LYS A 265 -7.26 -21.94 -3.12
CA LYS A 265 -7.28 -22.79 -4.33
C LYS A 265 -8.60 -22.76 -5.09
N LYS A 266 -9.67 -22.34 -4.45
CA LYS A 266 -11.00 -22.32 -5.06
C LYS A 266 -11.58 -20.92 -4.97
N ALA A 267 -12.13 -20.44 -6.09
CA ALA A 267 -12.90 -19.23 -6.13
C ALA A 267 -14.25 -19.43 -5.42
N ASN A 268 -14.68 -18.43 -4.65
CA ASN A 268 -15.91 -18.45 -3.86
C ASN A 268 -16.85 -17.29 -4.27
N TYR A 269 -16.97 -17.06 -5.58
CA TYR A 269 -17.80 -15.98 -6.13
C TYR A 269 -19.26 -16.37 -6.39
N ASN A 270 -19.62 -17.65 -6.22
CA ASN A 270 -20.96 -18.13 -6.53
C ASN A 270 -21.68 -18.61 -5.25
N ASN A 271 -21.89 -17.71 -4.32
CA ASN A 271 -22.71 -17.91 -3.13
C ASN A 271 -23.76 -16.78 -3.01
N ASP A 272 -24.64 -16.87 -2.03
CA ASP A 272 -25.75 -15.92 -1.91
C ASP A 272 -25.27 -14.53 -1.47
N VAL A 273 -24.27 -14.44 -0.59
CA VAL A 273 -23.70 -13.14 -0.14
C VAL A 273 -23.06 -12.40 -1.31
N THR A 274 -22.26 -13.11 -2.13
CA THR A 274 -21.58 -12.48 -3.28
C THR A 274 -22.58 -12.04 -4.34
N LYS A 275 -23.68 -12.78 -4.56
CA LYS A 275 -24.76 -12.40 -5.48
C LYS A 275 -25.55 -11.19 -4.96
N GLU A 276 -25.86 -11.17 -3.67
CA GLU A 276 -26.54 -10.04 -3.03
C GLU A 276 -25.72 -8.76 -3.14
N ASN A 277 -24.41 -8.83 -2.89
CA ASN A 277 -23.52 -7.68 -3.02
C ASN A 277 -23.36 -7.21 -4.47
N MET A 278 -23.35 -8.12 -5.44
CA MET A 278 -23.39 -7.78 -6.86
C MET A 278 -24.70 -7.09 -7.24
N GLN A 279 -25.83 -7.60 -6.73
CA GLN A 279 -27.13 -6.98 -6.95
C GLN A 279 -27.21 -5.60 -6.30
N PHE A 280 -26.64 -5.43 -5.11
CA PHE A 280 -26.55 -4.12 -4.44
C PHE A 280 -25.83 -3.08 -5.30
N LEU A 281 -24.65 -3.44 -5.85
CA LEU A 281 -23.92 -2.53 -6.74
C LEU A 281 -24.69 -2.19 -8.00
N LYS A 282 -25.34 -3.19 -8.58
CA LYS A 282 -26.24 -2.98 -9.74
C LYS A 282 -27.40 -2.04 -9.38
N ASP A 283 -27.98 -2.21 -8.20
CA ASP A 283 -29.10 -1.41 -7.72
C ASP A 283 -28.73 0.06 -7.49
N LEU A 284 -27.47 0.37 -7.12
CA LEU A 284 -27.01 1.76 -7.02
C LEU A 284 -27.28 2.54 -8.32
N TYR A 285 -27.05 1.91 -9.48
CA TYR A 285 -27.31 2.55 -10.77
C TYR A 285 -28.72 2.30 -11.29
N ASP A 286 -29.21 1.07 -11.25
CA ASP A 286 -30.48 0.70 -11.90
C ASP A 286 -31.72 1.10 -11.10
N LYS A 287 -31.66 0.98 -9.79
CA LYS A 287 -32.79 1.25 -8.90
C LYS A 287 -32.69 2.65 -8.27
N TYR A 288 -31.57 2.95 -7.67
CA TYR A 288 -31.38 4.21 -6.94
C TYR A 288 -30.93 5.37 -7.83
N LYS A 289 -30.47 5.08 -9.07
CA LYS A 289 -30.10 6.06 -10.08
C LYS A 289 -29.02 7.06 -9.66
N VAL A 290 -28.12 6.65 -8.77
CA VAL A 290 -27.07 7.55 -8.24
C VAL A 290 -25.92 7.78 -9.23
N GLY A 291 -25.83 6.98 -10.28
CA GLY A 291 -24.85 7.05 -11.36
C GLY A 291 -25.30 6.23 -12.56
N SER A 292 -24.43 6.06 -13.53
CA SER A 292 -24.64 5.23 -14.72
C SER A 292 -23.32 4.73 -15.27
N VAL A 293 -23.31 3.53 -15.87
CA VAL A 293 -22.13 2.99 -16.56
C VAL A 293 -21.72 3.83 -17.78
N ASP A 294 -22.67 4.56 -18.35
CA ASP A 294 -22.47 5.42 -19.54
C ASP A 294 -22.15 6.88 -19.17
N PHE A 295 -22.09 7.22 -17.88
CA PHE A 295 -21.84 8.58 -17.41
C PHE A 295 -20.53 8.66 -16.64
N GLY A 296 -19.62 9.54 -17.10
CA GLY A 296 -18.34 9.73 -16.45
C GLY A 296 -17.49 8.45 -16.48
N ASN A 297 -17.07 8.00 -17.65
CA ASN A 297 -16.37 6.73 -17.89
C ASN A 297 -15.15 6.49 -16.99
N ASP A 298 -14.40 7.56 -16.72
CA ASP A 298 -13.29 7.57 -15.77
C ASP A 298 -13.74 8.33 -14.51
N TYR A 299 -13.71 7.64 -13.36
CA TYR A 299 -14.14 8.24 -12.10
C TYR A 299 -13.26 9.43 -11.68
N THR A 300 -11.95 9.40 -11.96
CA THR A 300 -11.02 10.49 -11.67
C THR A 300 -11.38 11.74 -12.47
N GLN A 301 -11.54 11.58 -13.79
CA GLN A 301 -11.87 12.68 -14.68
C GLN A 301 -13.26 13.24 -14.38
N SER A 302 -14.25 12.37 -14.17
CA SER A 302 -15.62 12.83 -13.88
C SER A 302 -15.70 13.59 -12.56
N PHE A 303 -14.94 13.18 -11.55
CA PHE A 303 -14.86 13.88 -10.27
C PHE A 303 -14.11 15.20 -10.39
N GLY A 304 -12.92 15.17 -10.99
CA GLY A 304 -12.10 16.37 -11.19
C GLY A 304 -12.79 17.46 -12.00
N ASN A 305 -13.65 17.10 -12.95
CA ASN A 305 -14.46 18.02 -13.74
C ASN A 305 -15.81 18.40 -13.10
N GLY A 306 -16.08 17.96 -11.86
CA GLY A 306 -17.33 18.24 -11.16
C GLY A 306 -18.56 17.55 -11.75
N GLN A 307 -18.39 16.51 -12.55
CA GLN A 307 -19.49 15.72 -13.12
C GLN A 307 -20.02 14.66 -12.14
N SER A 308 -19.16 14.19 -11.23
CA SER A 308 -19.53 13.27 -10.15
C SER A 308 -19.32 13.95 -8.79
N ALA A 309 -20.34 13.89 -7.94
CA ALA A 309 -20.29 14.50 -6.61
C ALA A 309 -19.50 13.65 -5.62
N MET A 310 -19.56 12.33 -5.77
CA MET A 310 -18.78 11.38 -4.97
C MET A 310 -18.16 10.32 -5.87
N ILE A 311 -16.97 9.83 -5.46
CA ILE A 311 -16.29 8.68 -6.05
C ILE A 311 -15.70 7.80 -4.96
N TYR A 312 -15.44 6.52 -5.28
CA TYR A 312 -14.55 5.68 -4.49
C TYR A 312 -13.16 5.72 -5.11
N ALA A 313 -12.16 6.04 -4.31
CA ALA A 313 -10.77 6.08 -4.75
C ALA A 313 -9.79 5.80 -3.62
N TRP A 314 -8.55 5.50 -3.98
CA TRP A 314 -7.43 5.27 -3.05
C TRP A 314 -6.67 6.57 -2.76
N GLY A 315 -5.77 6.52 -1.77
CA GLY A 315 -5.02 7.69 -1.32
C GLY A 315 -4.26 8.45 -2.41
N HIS A 316 -3.73 7.76 -3.44
CA HIS A 316 -3.05 8.39 -4.58
C HIS A 316 -3.92 9.39 -5.36
N MET A 317 -5.24 9.33 -5.20
CA MET A 317 -6.17 10.29 -5.80
C MET A 317 -5.86 11.72 -5.39
N GLU A 318 -5.41 11.94 -4.15
CA GLU A 318 -5.05 13.27 -3.66
C GLU A 318 -3.94 13.90 -4.50
N GLY A 319 -2.88 13.14 -4.79
CA GLY A 319 -1.80 13.58 -5.69
C GLY A 319 -2.32 13.92 -7.10
N THR A 320 -3.21 13.08 -7.64
CA THR A 320 -3.82 13.29 -8.95
C THR A 320 -4.69 14.55 -8.99
N LEU A 321 -5.50 14.78 -7.95
CA LEU A 321 -6.33 15.98 -7.86
C LEU A 321 -5.46 17.25 -7.77
N LYS A 322 -4.45 17.23 -6.92
CA LYS A 322 -3.50 18.35 -6.77
C LYS A 322 -2.78 18.70 -8.08
N GLU A 323 -2.40 17.68 -8.86
CA GLU A 323 -1.68 17.89 -10.12
C GLU A 323 -2.60 18.34 -11.27
N LYS A 324 -3.76 17.66 -11.44
CA LYS A 324 -4.61 17.82 -12.64
C LYS A 324 -5.84 18.68 -12.42
N TYR A 325 -6.31 18.79 -11.18
CA TYR A 325 -7.55 19.47 -10.82
C TYR A 325 -7.36 20.34 -9.56
N PRO A 326 -6.39 21.27 -9.55
CA PRO A 326 -5.99 22.01 -8.34
C PRO A 326 -7.09 22.89 -7.73
N ASP A 327 -8.11 23.21 -8.50
CA ASP A 327 -9.22 24.07 -8.08
C ASP A 327 -10.38 23.30 -7.43
N ILE A 328 -10.33 21.96 -7.38
CA ILE A 328 -11.41 21.18 -6.76
C ILE A 328 -11.28 21.24 -5.23
N ASP A 329 -12.34 21.70 -4.56
CA ASP A 329 -12.47 21.58 -3.11
C ASP A 329 -13.17 20.26 -2.78
N TYR A 330 -12.45 19.35 -2.12
CA TYR A 330 -12.95 18.02 -1.80
C TYR A 330 -12.74 17.68 -0.32
N GLY A 331 -13.49 16.70 0.12
CA GLY A 331 -13.29 16.01 1.39
C GLY A 331 -13.27 14.51 1.18
N VAL A 332 -12.92 13.79 2.25
CA VAL A 332 -12.83 12.33 2.25
C VAL A 332 -13.52 11.80 3.49
N PHE A 333 -14.26 10.71 3.34
CA PHE A 333 -14.81 9.96 4.46
C PHE A 333 -14.69 8.46 4.23
N ALA A 334 -14.76 7.70 5.31
CA ALA A 334 -14.63 6.25 5.28
C ALA A 334 -15.74 5.59 4.45
N THR A 335 -15.43 4.49 3.76
CA THR A 335 -16.43 3.67 3.08
C THR A 335 -17.55 3.28 4.06
N PRO A 336 -18.84 3.47 3.71
CA PRO A 336 -19.95 3.12 4.57
C PRO A 336 -20.05 1.62 4.85
N THR A 337 -20.75 1.25 5.92
CA THR A 337 -21.02 -0.13 6.29
C THR A 337 -22.50 -0.48 6.09
N PHE A 338 -22.85 -1.78 6.13
CA PHE A 338 -24.24 -2.21 6.01
C PHE A 338 -25.06 -1.96 7.27
N SER A 339 -24.41 -1.73 8.42
CA SER A 339 -25.11 -1.41 9.66
C SER A 339 -24.18 -0.66 10.62
N GLU A 340 -24.77 0.10 11.54
CA GLU A 340 -24.05 0.79 12.61
C GLU A 340 -23.32 -0.17 13.56
N ASP A 341 -23.71 -1.45 13.61
CA ASP A 341 -23.03 -2.48 14.40
C ASP A 341 -21.68 -2.90 13.80
N THR A 342 -21.43 -2.54 12.54
CA THR A 342 -20.13 -2.75 11.87
C THR A 342 -19.30 -1.49 12.03
N PRO A 343 -18.32 -1.45 12.95
CA PRO A 343 -17.67 -0.19 13.37
C PRO A 343 -16.81 0.44 12.28
N PHE A 344 -16.38 -0.33 11.29
CA PHE A 344 -15.60 0.13 10.14
C PHE A 344 -15.76 -0.84 8.96
N ALA A 345 -15.65 -0.31 7.75
CA ALA A 345 -15.65 -1.12 6.54
C ALA A 345 -14.33 -1.89 6.40
N TYR A 346 -14.44 -3.20 6.23
CA TYR A 346 -13.31 -3.97 5.73
C TYR A 346 -13.14 -3.69 4.24
N ASP A 347 -11.91 -3.47 3.82
CA ASP A 347 -11.57 -3.22 2.44
C ASP A 347 -10.59 -4.28 1.91
N ARG A 348 -10.38 -4.27 0.62
CA ARG A 348 -9.33 -5.07 0.00
C ARG A 348 -7.97 -4.60 0.53
N TYR A 349 -7.15 -5.54 1.00
CA TYR A 349 -5.75 -5.24 1.30
C TYR A 349 -5.03 -4.77 0.03
N ASN A 350 -4.51 -3.56 0.07
CA ASN A 350 -3.72 -2.98 -0.99
C ASN A 350 -2.41 -2.45 -0.41
N GLY A 351 -1.34 -3.24 -0.53
CA GLY A 351 0.00 -2.86 -0.11
C GLY A 351 0.82 -2.37 -1.30
N GLU A 352 1.55 -1.29 -1.10
CA GLU A 352 2.53 -0.78 -2.05
C GLU A 352 3.89 -1.39 -1.71
N SER A 353 4.34 -2.28 -2.59
CA SER A 353 5.45 -3.15 -2.30
C SER A 353 6.81 -2.47 -2.46
N THR A 354 7.77 -2.93 -1.66
CA THR A 354 9.18 -2.57 -1.83
C THR A 354 9.76 -3.19 -3.10
N PRO A 355 10.87 -2.65 -3.66
CA PRO A 355 11.47 -3.24 -4.85
C PRO A 355 12.03 -4.64 -4.62
N GLY A 356 11.97 -5.49 -5.65
CA GLY A 356 12.63 -6.80 -5.67
C GLY A 356 14.03 -6.73 -6.24
N VAL A 357 14.85 -7.73 -5.90
CA VAL A 357 16.19 -7.96 -6.45
C VAL A 357 16.14 -9.08 -7.48
N ASN A 358 16.66 -8.84 -8.69
CA ASN A 358 16.67 -9.84 -9.75
C ASN A 358 17.72 -10.91 -9.50
N LYS A 359 17.26 -12.15 -9.25
CA LYS A 359 18.14 -13.30 -8.99
C LYS A 359 19.01 -13.74 -10.17
N ASN A 360 18.73 -13.28 -11.39
CA ASN A 360 19.43 -13.65 -12.61
C ASN A 360 20.59 -12.69 -12.96
N GLN A 361 20.80 -11.63 -12.17
CA GLN A 361 21.93 -10.72 -12.33
C GLN A 361 23.26 -11.32 -11.83
N SER A 362 24.39 -10.65 -12.09
CA SER A 362 25.67 -11.06 -11.52
C SER A 362 25.63 -11.04 -9.99
N LYS A 363 26.53 -11.78 -9.34
CA LYS A 363 26.59 -11.80 -7.87
C LYS A 363 26.91 -10.42 -7.30
N GLU A 364 27.75 -9.66 -7.98
CA GLU A 364 28.12 -8.30 -7.59
C GLU A 364 26.92 -7.36 -7.68
N GLN A 365 26.14 -7.45 -8.76
CA GLN A 365 24.92 -6.65 -8.90
C GLN A 365 23.83 -7.04 -7.89
N GLN A 366 23.68 -8.34 -7.62
CA GLN A 366 22.75 -8.79 -6.57
C GLN A 366 23.18 -8.28 -5.19
N ALA A 367 24.48 -8.37 -4.86
CA ALA A 367 24.99 -7.89 -3.57
C ALA A 367 24.74 -6.40 -3.37
N VAL A 368 25.02 -5.57 -4.39
CA VAL A 368 24.76 -4.13 -4.34
C VAL A 368 23.26 -3.82 -4.31
N ALA A 369 22.44 -4.60 -5.02
CA ALA A 369 20.98 -4.45 -4.96
C ALA A 369 20.43 -4.80 -3.57
N GLN A 370 20.93 -5.87 -2.91
CA GLN A 370 20.57 -6.23 -1.53
C GLN A 370 21.01 -5.16 -0.52
N ASP A 371 22.19 -4.58 -0.71
CA ASP A 371 22.68 -3.47 0.10
C ASP A 371 21.75 -2.24 -0.03
N PHE A 372 21.34 -1.91 -1.25
CA PHE A 372 20.37 -0.85 -1.51
C PHE A 372 19.00 -1.13 -0.87
N ILE A 373 18.49 -2.36 -0.93
CA ILE A 373 17.23 -2.73 -0.24
C ILE A 373 17.37 -2.55 1.26
N LYS A 374 18.48 -2.98 1.86
CA LYS A 374 18.72 -2.79 3.28
C LYS A 374 18.79 -1.31 3.67
N TYR A 375 19.43 -0.48 2.83
CA TYR A 375 19.42 0.97 2.97
C TYR A 375 18.01 1.55 2.96
N LEU A 376 17.15 1.13 2.01
CA LEU A 376 15.76 1.57 1.94
C LEU A 376 15.00 1.23 3.23
N LEU A 377 15.07 -0.02 3.67
CA LEU A 377 14.25 -0.51 4.78
C LEU A 377 14.71 0.02 6.14
N ALA A 378 16.01 0.32 6.31
CA ALA A 378 16.50 0.98 7.50
C ALA A 378 16.13 2.47 7.55
N ASN A 379 15.93 3.11 6.41
CA ASN A 379 15.79 4.57 6.30
C ASN A 379 14.34 5.04 6.46
N ASP A 380 14.07 5.83 7.49
CA ASP A 380 12.74 6.41 7.74
C ASP A 380 12.32 7.42 6.67
N ASP A 381 13.27 8.05 5.97
CA ASP A 381 12.95 8.95 4.87
C ASP A 381 12.23 8.22 3.73
N TYR A 382 12.59 6.95 3.49
CA TYR A 382 11.87 6.12 2.51
C TYR A 382 10.38 5.99 2.85
N ILE A 383 10.07 5.70 4.11
CA ILE A 383 8.67 5.56 4.54
C ILE A 383 7.95 6.90 4.55
N ARG A 384 8.61 7.98 4.98
CA ARG A 384 8.03 9.33 4.93
C ARG A 384 7.68 9.74 3.50
N GLU A 385 8.58 9.47 2.54
CA GLU A 385 8.30 9.75 1.13
C GLU A 385 7.17 8.85 0.60
N ALA A 386 7.18 7.55 0.90
CA ALA A 386 6.12 6.63 0.47
C ALA A 386 4.75 7.05 1.01
N VAL A 387 4.66 7.42 2.29
CA VAL A 387 3.43 7.95 2.90
C VAL A 387 2.98 9.23 2.21
N SER A 388 3.92 10.17 1.96
CA SER A 388 3.61 11.48 1.38
C SER A 388 3.20 11.39 -0.09
N GLU A 389 3.93 10.61 -0.91
CA GLU A 389 3.67 10.51 -2.35
C GLU A 389 2.44 9.64 -2.68
N LEU A 390 2.20 8.60 -1.87
CA LEU A 390 1.10 7.65 -2.09
C LEU A 390 -0.11 7.93 -1.19
N ASN A 391 -0.02 8.91 -0.29
CA ASN A 391 -1.03 9.25 0.71
C ASN A 391 -1.60 7.99 1.40
N SER A 392 -0.71 7.20 1.97
CA SER A 392 -0.96 5.86 2.48
C SER A 392 -0.54 5.72 3.94
N PHE A 393 -0.94 4.63 4.59
CA PHE A 393 -0.53 4.34 5.96
C PHE A 393 0.83 3.63 5.98
N PRO A 394 1.77 4.02 6.87
CA PRO A 394 3.05 3.34 6.98
C PRO A 394 2.87 1.90 7.45
N ALA A 395 3.63 0.98 6.85
CA ALA A 395 3.75 -0.39 7.35
C ALA A 395 4.88 -0.53 8.39
N LYS A 396 5.80 0.44 8.44
CA LYS A 396 6.85 0.49 9.46
C LYS A 396 6.25 0.80 10.83
N THR A 397 6.63 0.03 11.85
CA THR A 397 6.02 0.07 13.20
C THR A 397 6.83 0.86 14.22
N SER A 398 8.05 1.27 13.87
CA SER A 398 9.00 1.92 14.77
C SER A 398 9.78 3.02 14.09
#